data_854159d7deaee60e4f6c464cf91a5042
#
_entry.id   854159d7deaee60e4f6c464cf91a5042
#
_cell.length_a   1.000
_cell.length_b   1.000
_cell.length_c   1.000
_cell.angle_alpha   90.00
_cell.angle_beta   90.00
_cell.angle_gamma   90.00
#
_symmetry.space_group_name_H-M   'P 1'
#
loop_
_entity.id
_entity.type
_entity.pdbx_description
1 polymer ?
#
loop_
_entity_poly.entity_id
_entity_poly.type
_entity_poly.pdbx_seq_one_letter_code
_entity_poly.pdbx_strand_id
1 'polypeptide(L)'
;MVYGMPILVTMGDSKNEKLNRLLETLGDTTLVSSRWLRAHGYPSNLVARYMAGGWLQSPTRGVYLRKGGKTTWEGLLRALQRLEMLPVHVGGRFALARQGHEHYLRLGESATLTLYGPAKLPAWASKLPLRERVQACGKGPFDWPALSFGADTLDGTLNAQ
;
A
#
# COMPACT_ATOMS: atom_id res chain seq x y z
N MET A 1 15.23 -10.36 10.39
CA MET A 1 15.75 -9.84 9.11
C MET A 1 15.07 -10.63 8.00
N VAL A 2 13.94 -10.15 7.50
CA VAL A 2 13.25 -10.78 6.37
C VAL A 2 13.50 -9.88 5.18
N TYR A 3 14.49 -10.23 4.40
CA TYR A 3 14.70 -9.67 3.07
C TYR A 3 13.49 -9.99 2.23
N GLY A 4 12.83 -8.95 1.69
CA GLY A 4 11.91 -9.13 0.60
C GLY A 4 12.63 -9.82 -0.53
N MET A 5 12.45 -11.13 -0.64
CA MET A 5 12.98 -11.88 -1.77
C MET A 5 12.46 -11.25 -3.05
N PRO A 6 13.34 -10.89 -4.00
CA PRO A 6 12.87 -10.57 -5.33
C PRO A 6 12.13 -11.81 -5.83
N ILE A 7 10.85 -11.62 -6.20
CA ILE A 7 10.10 -12.67 -6.86
C ILE A 7 10.82 -12.92 -8.20
N LEU A 8 11.69 -13.91 -8.21
CA LEU A 8 12.31 -14.40 -9.42
C LEU A 8 11.20 -14.94 -10.33
N VAL A 9 10.84 -14.14 -11.30
CA VAL A 9 9.96 -14.59 -12.39
C VAL A 9 10.79 -15.54 -13.22
N THR A 10 10.72 -16.82 -12.91
CA THR A 10 11.30 -17.87 -13.74
C THR A 10 10.58 -17.90 -15.10
N MET A 11 11.34 -17.81 -16.17
CA MET A 11 10.83 -17.97 -17.53
C MET A 11 10.22 -19.37 -17.67
N GLY A 12 8.89 -19.44 -17.72
CA GLY A 12 8.16 -20.70 -17.86
C GLY A 12 6.90 -20.84 -17.00
N ASP A 13 6.61 -19.88 -16.13
CA ASP A 13 5.40 -19.95 -15.31
C ASP A 13 4.14 -20.03 -16.16
N SER A 14 3.31 -21.02 -15.89
CA SER A 14 2.00 -21.13 -16.53
C SER A 14 1.16 -19.86 -16.19
N LYS A 15 0.20 -19.53 -17.07
CA LYS A 15 -0.65 -18.35 -16.87
C LYS A 15 -1.38 -18.37 -15.51
N ASN A 16 -1.70 -19.56 -15.02
CA ASN A 16 -2.39 -19.75 -13.74
C ASN A 16 -1.44 -19.55 -12.55
N GLU A 17 -0.18 -19.98 -12.65
CA GLU A 17 0.83 -19.76 -11.61
C GLU A 17 1.12 -18.26 -11.41
N LYS A 18 1.24 -17.52 -12.51
CA LYS A 18 1.41 -16.05 -12.42
C LYS A 18 0.23 -15.36 -11.76
N LEU A 19 -0.99 -15.79 -12.08
CA LEU A 19 -2.19 -15.24 -11.45
C LEU A 19 -2.21 -15.56 -9.95
N ASN A 20 -2.00 -16.81 -9.57
CA ASN A 20 -2.00 -17.22 -8.17
C ASN A 20 -0.96 -16.46 -7.37
N ARG A 21 0.26 -16.36 -7.86
CA ARG A 21 1.34 -15.58 -7.23
C ARG A 21 0.97 -14.10 -7.05
N LEU A 22 0.33 -13.51 -8.05
CA LEU A 22 -0.16 -12.14 -7.95
C LEU A 22 -1.23 -12.01 -6.86
N LEU A 23 -2.21 -12.90 -6.83
CA LEU A 23 -3.30 -12.88 -5.86
C LEU A 23 -2.81 -13.12 -4.42
N GLU A 24 -1.80 -13.97 -4.23
CA GLU A 24 -1.12 -14.17 -2.94
C GLU A 24 -0.41 -12.89 -2.48
N THR A 25 0.30 -12.22 -3.40
CA THR A 25 0.98 -10.94 -3.10
C THR A 25 -0.01 -9.84 -2.71
N LEU A 26 -1.16 -9.79 -3.37
CA LEU A 26 -2.16 -8.77 -3.12
C LEU A 26 -2.94 -8.99 -1.83
N GLY A 27 -3.21 -10.24 -1.45
CA GLY A 27 -4.18 -10.51 -0.37
C GLY A 27 -5.51 -9.80 -0.64
N ASP A 28 -6.22 -9.40 0.43
CA ASP A 28 -7.56 -8.81 0.30
C ASP A 28 -7.58 -7.27 0.25
N THR A 29 -6.53 -6.61 0.68
CA THR A 29 -6.50 -5.14 0.83
C THR A 29 -5.31 -4.45 0.17
N THR A 30 -4.28 -5.19 -0.24
CA THR A 30 -3.07 -4.60 -0.78
C THR A 30 -3.30 -4.09 -2.21
N LEU A 31 -2.96 -2.84 -2.42
CA LEU A 31 -3.03 -2.16 -3.71
C LEU A 31 -1.73 -2.35 -4.48
N VAL A 32 -1.80 -2.43 -5.78
CA VAL A 32 -0.62 -2.55 -6.66
C VAL A 32 -0.71 -1.56 -7.82
N SER A 33 0.39 -0.89 -8.12
CA SER A 33 0.45 0.04 -9.25
C SER A 33 0.73 -0.67 -10.57
N SER A 34 0.31 -0.06 -11.68
CA SER A 34 0.66 -0.55 -13.03
C SER A 34 2.17 -0.53 -13.28
N ARG A 35 2.89 0.38 -12.62
CA ARG A 35 4.35 0.44 -12.66
C ARG A 35 4.97 -0.82 -12.04
N TRP A 36 4.54 -1.16 -10.83
CA TRP A 36 5.00 -2.35 -10.13
C TRP A 36 4.68 -3.62 -10.92
N LEU A 37 3.45 -3.75 -11.43
CA LEU A 37 3.02 -4.89 -12.24
C LEU A 37 3.92 -5.10 -13.46
N ARG A 38 4.22 -4.04 -14.21
CA ARG A 38 5.12 -4.13 -15.37
C ARG A 38 6.53 -4.55 -14.99
N ALA A 39 7.07 -3.98 -13.90
CA ALA A 39 8.39 -4.33 -13.39
C ALA A 39 8.51 -5.81 -12.96
N HIS A 40 7.38 -6.43 -12.55
CA HIS A 40 7.33 -7.83 -12.08
C HIS A 40 6.79 -8.80 -13.14
N GLY A 41 6.82 -8.44 -14.42
CA GLY A 41 6.47 -9.35 -15.52
C GLY A 41 4.97 -9.51 -15.77
N TYR A 42 4.14 -8.54 -15.36
CA TYR A 42 2.71 -8.45 -15.64
C TYR A 42 2.44 -7.33 -16.65
N PRO A 43 2.56 -7.57 -17.95
CA PRO A 43 2.30 -6.57 -18.96
C PRO A 43 0.83 -6.16 -19.01
N SER A 44 0.54 -5.01 -19.57
CA SER A 44 -0.80 -4.40 -19.56
C SER A 44 -1.89 -5.28 -20.18
N ASN A 45 -1.55 -6.04 -21.23
CA ASN A 45 -2.47 -6.98 -21.86
C ASN A 45 -2.85 -8.15 -20.93
N LEU A 46 -1.90 -8.61 -20.09
CA LEU A 46 -2.17 -9.65 -19.10
C LEU A 46 -3.04 -9.11 -17.98
N VAL A 47 -2.75 -7.89 -17.48
CA VAL A 47 -3.56 -7.21 -16.47
C VAL A 47 -5.00 -6.99 -16.99
N ALA A 48 -5.14 -6.55 -18.22
CA ALA A 48 -6.47 -6.37 -18.85
C ALA A 48 -7.26 -7.69 -18.88
N ARG A 49 -6.62 -8.82 -19.16
CA ARG A 49 -7.26 -10.14 -19.11
C ARG A 49 -7.68 -10.53 -17.69
N TYR A 50 -6.86 -10.23 -16.68
CA TYR A 50 -7.21 -10.48 -15.28
C TYR A 50 -8.38 -9.60 -14.82
N MET A 51 -8.46 -8.38 -15.32
CA MET A 51 -9.62 -7.49 -15.11
C MET A 51 -10.89 -8.08 -15.77
N ALA A 52 -10.81 -8.45 -17.04
CA ALA A 52 -11.92 -9.04 -17.78
C ALA A 52 -12.39 -10.39 -17.19
N GLY A 53 -11.45 -11.19 -16.69
CA GLY A 53 -11.71 -12.45 -15.98
C GLY A 53 -12.25 -12.30 -14.56
N GLY A 54 -12.41 -11.06 -14.07
CA GLY A 54 -12.95 -10.80 -12.73
C GLY A 54 -12.00 -11.14 -11.57
N TRP A 55 -10.71 -11.26 -11.82
CA TRP A 55 -9.71 -11.52 -10.76
C TRP A 55 -9.19 -10.25 -10.10
N LEU A 56 -9.13 -9.17 -10.87
CA LEU A 56 -8.68 -7.86 -10.41
C LEU A 56 -9.79 -6.82 -10.57
N GLN A 57 -9.71 -5.76 -9.80
CA GLN A 57 -10.50 -4.54 -9.96
C GLN A 57 -9.57 -3.32 -9.84
N SER A 58 -9.98 -2.20 -10.43
CA SER A 58 -9.21 -0.96 -10.43
C SER A 58 -10.00 0.13 -9.69
N PRO A 59 -9.62 0.49 -8.46
CA PRO A 59 -10.29 1.55 -7.71
C PRO A 59 -9.98 2.94 -8.26
N THR A 60 -8.81 3.11 -8.88
CA THR A 60 -8.44 4.32 -9.62
C THR A 60 -7.49 3.95 -10.75
N ARG A 61 -7.35 4.85 -11.73
CA ARG A 61 -6.52 4.61 -12.92
C ARG A 61 -5.08 4.25 -12.55
N GLY A 62 -4.63 3.11 -13.05
CA GLY A 62 -3.26 2.62 -12.85
C GLY A 62 -3.00 1.94 -11.51
N VAL A 63 -4.04 1.67 -10.74
CA VAL A 63 -3.97 0.92 -9.49
C VAL A 63 -4.95 -0.23 -9.51
N TYR A 64 -4.54 -1.36 -9.00
CA TYR A 64 -5.31 -2.60 -9.01
C TYR A 64 -5.31 -3.23 -7.64
N LEU A 65 -6.33 -3.99 -7.34
CA LEU A 65 -6.43 -4.88 -6.20
C LEU A 65 -7.23 -6.12 -6.57
N ARG A 66 -7.21 -7.13 -5.70
CA ARG A 66 -8.00 -8.35 -5.88
C ARG A 66 -9.49 -8.02 -5.96
N LYS A 67 -10.23 -8.70 -6.82
CA LYS A 67 -11.68 -8.54 -6.93
C LYS A 67 -12.36 -8.86 -5.60
N GLY A 68 -13.27 -7.98 -5.18
CA GLY A 68 -13.93 -8.06 -3.88
C GLY A 68 -13.11 -7.49 -2.72
N GLY A 69 -11.85 -7.15 -2.95
CA GLY A 69 -11.02 -6.47 -1.95
C GLY A 69 -11.50 -5.05 -1.67
N LYS A 70 -11.16 -4.55 -0.48
CA LYS A 70 -11.53 -3.21 -0.03
C LYS A 70 -10.35 -2.26 -0.14
N THR A 71 -10.63 -1.04 -0.60
CA THR A 71 -9.65 0.05 -0.58
C THR A 71 -9.63 0.64 0.82
N THR A 72 -8.54 0.41 1.55
CA THR A 72 -8.33 0.91 2.91
C THR A 72 -7.03 1.68 3.01
N TRP A 73 -6.89 2.52 4.02
CA TRP A 73 -5.66 3.27 4.23
C TRP A 73 -4.49 2.36 4.62
N GLU A 74 -4.75 1.24 5.31
CA GLU A 74 -3.74 0.22 5.60
C GLU A 74 -3.24 -0.45 4.32
N GLY A 75 -4.15 -0.75 3.40
CA GLY A 75 -3.80 -1.27 2.07
C GLY A 75 -2.95 -0.30 1.28
N LEU A 76 -3.26 1.00 1.34
CA LEU A 76 -2.43 2.06 0.75
C LEU A 76 -1.03 2.07 1.40
N LEU A 77 -0.95 2.06 2.72
CA LEU A 77 0.32 2.09 3.44
C LEU A 77 1.21 0.89 3.08
N ARG A 78 0.63 -0.32 3.08
CA ARG A 78 1.35 -1.53 2.64
C ARG A 78 1.86 -1.41 1.20
N ALA A 79 1.04 -0.92 0.29
CA ALA A 79 1.44 -0.74 -1.10
C ALA A 79 2.63 0.23 -1.22
N LEU A 80 2.58 1.35 -0.52
CA LEU A 80 3.66 2.34 -0.54
C LEU A 80 4.95 1.78 0.06
N GLN A 81 4.88 1.12 1.20
CA GLN A 81 6.05 0.63 1.92
C GLN A 81 6.66 -0.63 1.29
N ARG A 82 5.83 -1.62 0.94
CA ARG A 82 6.31 -2.92 0.46
C ARG A 82 6.50 -3.00 -1.06
N LEU A 83 5.60 -2.39 -1.82
CA LEU A 83 5.62 -2.55 -3.28
C LEU A 83 6.30 -1.37 -3.96
N GLU A 84 6.04 -0.16 -3.51
CA GLU A 84 6.72 1.04 -4.04
C GLU A 84 8.03 1.35 -3.29
N MET A 85 8.34 0.59 -2.22
CA MET A 85 9.56 0.72 -1.41
C MET A 85 9.79 2.14 -0.88
N LEU A 86 8.72 2.85 -0.56
CA LEU A 86 8.80 4.21 -0.05
C LEU A 86 8.94 4.21 1.47
N PRO A 87 9.90 4.96 2.03
CA PRO A 87 10.11 5.08 3.49
C PRO A 87 9.08 6.06 4.09
N VAL A 88 7.81 5.69 4.03
CA VAL A 88 6.70 6.47 4.59
C VAL A 88 6.09 5.76 5.78
N HIS A 89 5.56 6.52 6.72
CA HIS A 89 4.86 6.00 7.88
C HIS A 89 3.64 6.85 8.19
N VAL A 90 2.68 6.24 8.87
CA VAL A 90 1.49 6.95 9.35
C VAL A 90 1.80 7.59 10.69
N GLY A 91 1.29 8.81 10.91
CA GLY A 91 1.46 9.52 12.17
C GLY A 91 0.17 10.11 12.70
N GLY A 92 0.30 10.79 13.84
CA GLY A 92 -0.82 11.44 14.50
C GLY A 92 -1.90 10.48 14.97
N ARG A 93 -3.17 10.86 14.80
CA ARG A 93 -4.33 10.11 15.31
C ARG A 93 -4.41 8.67 14.81
N PHE A 94 -4.00 8.40 13.58
CA PHE A 94 -4.06 7.04 13.01
C PHE A 94 -3.04 6.09 13.64
N ALA A 95 -1.86 6.59 14.00
CA ALA A 95 -0.88 5.82 14.75
C ALA A 95 -1.41 5.48 16.17
N LEU A 96 -2.02 6.47 16.84
CA LEU A 96 -2.63 6.28 18.17
C LEU A 96 -3.83 5.31 18.15
N ALA A 97 -4.70 5.43 17.14
CA ALA A 97 -5.83 4.50 16.97
C ALA A 97 -5.36 3.04 16.90
N ARG A 98 -4.27 2.82 16.18
CA ARG A 98 -3.71 1.48 16.03
C ARG A 98 -3.14 0.90 17.32
N GLN A 99 -2.68 1.75 18.23
CA GLN A 99 -2.19 1.36 19.55
C GLN A 99 -3.32 1.11 20.58
N GLY A 100 -4.58 1.10 20.15
CA GLY A 100 -5.74 0.85 21.03
C GLY A 100 -6.28 2.09 21.73
N HIS A 101 -5.80 3.28 21.37
CA HIS A 101 -6.29 4.56 21.91
C HIS A 101 -7.48 5.14 21.12
N GLU A 102 -8.32 4.28 20.56
CA GLU A 102 -9.47 4.67 19.72
C GLU A 102 -10.51 5.53 20.45
N HIS A 103 -10.60 5.38 21.78
CA HIS A 103 -11.61 6.07 22.58
C HIS A 103 -11.54 7.61 22.52
N TYR A 104 -10.41 8.16 22.15
CA TYR A 104 -10.18 9.60 22.01
C TYR A 104 -10.35 10.13 20.60
N LEU A 105 -10.59 9.24 19.63
CA LEU A 105 -10.55 9.58 18.23
C LEU A 105 -11.91 9.41 17.59
N ARG A 106 -12.72 10.46 17.56
CA ARG A 106 -13.85 10.52 16.63
C ARG A 106 -13.28 10.61 15.21
N LEU A 107 -13.11 9.46 14.57
CA LEU A 107 -12.80 9.39 13.15
C LEU A 107 -14.06 9.78 12.38
N GLY A 108 -14.27 11.10 12.21
CA GLY A 108 -15.32 11.60 11.34
C GLY A 108 -15.04 11.26 9.88
N GLU A 109 -16.06 11.37 9.03
CA GLU A 109 -15.97 11.05 7.59
C GLU A 109 -14.90 11.83 6.81
N SER A 110 -14.33 12.88 7.41
CA SER A 110 -13.30 13.74 6.82
C SER A 110 -11.94 13.66 7.51
N ALA A 111 -11.62 12.54 8.14
CA ALA A 111 -10.32 12.38 8.79
C ALA A 111 -9.18 12.49 7.77
N THR A 112 -8.13 13.24 8.11
CA THR A 112 -6.94 13.37 7.26
C THR A 112 -5.88 12.35 7.69
N LEU A 113 -5.55 11.44 6.78
CA LEU A 113 -4.45 10.50 6.92
C LEU A 113 -3.15 11.21 6.55
N THR A 114 -2.32 11.51 7.54
CA THR A 114 -1.02 12.13 7.30
C THR A 114 0.06 11.05 7.20
N LEU A 115 0.73 11.01 6.05
CA LEU A 115 1.87 10.15 5.79
C LEU A 115 3.14 10.98 5.85
N TYR A 116 4.03 10.61 6.75
CA TYR A 116 5.33 11.24 6.93
C TYR A 116 6.41 10.47 6.20
N GLY A 117 7.36 11.18 5.62
CA GLY A 117 8.52 10.59 4.98
C GLY A 117 9.13 11.53 3.93
N PRO A 118 10.40 11.31 3.58
CA PRO A 118 11.12 12.17 2.64
C PRO A 118 10.68 11.97 1.18
N ALA A 119 9.92 10.91 0.90
CA ALA A 119 9.53 10.54 -0.44
C ALA A 119 8.25 11.25 -0.90
N LYS A 120 8.22 11.66 -2.16
CA LYS A 120 7.02 12.15 -2.81
C LYS A 120 6.06 10.99 -3.05
N LEU A 121 4.82 11.13 -2.60
CA LEU A 121 3.80 10.11 -2.84
C LEU A 121 3.46 10.01 -4.34
N PRO A 122 3.19 8.81 -4.85
CA PRO A 122 2.66 8.61 -6.19
C PRO A 122 1.33 9.35 -6.36
N ALA A 123 1.10 9.93 -7.54
CA ALA A 123 -0.11 10.71 -7.82
C ALA A 123 -1.43 9.91 -7.68
N TRP A 124 -1.36 8.59 -7.75
CA TRP A 124 -2.52 7.74 -7.57
C TRP A 124 -2.96 7.62 -6.10
N ALA A 125 -2.04 7.82 -5.14
CA ALA A 125 -2.34 7.68 -3.72
C ALA A 125 -3.44 8.64 -3.25
N SER A 126 -3.40 9.90 -3.73
CA SER A 126 -4.42 10.90 -3.41
C SER A 126 -5.73 10.75 -4.19
N LYS A 127 -5.76 9.87 -5.21
CA LYS A 127 -6.94 9.62 -6.05
C LYS A 127 -7.71 8.37 -5.67
N LEU A 128 -7.24 7.65 -4.65
CA LEU A 128 -7.95 6.47 -4.16
C LEU A 128 -9.28 6.86 -3.50
N PRO A 129 -10.33 6.06 -3.70
CA PRO A 129 -11.62 6.25 -3.04
C PRO A 129 -11.54 5.81 -1.56
N LEU A 130 -10.78 6.54 -0.78
CA LEU A 130 -10.67 6.37 0.67
C LEU A 130 -11.68 7.28 1.37
N ARG A 131 -12.08 6.90 2.57
CA ARG A 131 -12.87 7.76 3.46
C ARG A 131 -12.03 8.93 3.97
N GLU A 132 -10.73 8.69 4.11
CA GLU A 132 -9.74 9.63 4.62
C GLU A 132 -9.15 10.44 3.47
N ARG A 133 -8.86 11.72 3.74
CA ARG A 133 -8.06 12.54 2.83
C ARG A 133 -6.58 12.22 3.06
N VAL A 134 -5.88 11.76 2.04
CA VAL A 134 -4.44 11.46 2.12
C VAL A 134 -3.63 12.74 1.94
N GLN A 135 -2.76 13.01 2.91
CA GLN A 135 -1.83 14.14 2.88
C GLN A 135 -0.40 13.63 3.12
N ALA A 136 0.54 14.11 2.30
CA ALA A 136 1.95 13.87 2.51
C ALA A 136 2.56 14.99 3.33
N CYS A 137 3.43 14.64 4.29
CA CYS A 137 4.25 15.57 5.04
C CYS A 137 5.72 15.16 4.92
N GLY A 138 6.53 15.98 4.26
CA GLY A 138 7.95 15.68 4.00
C GLY A 138 8.84 15.77 5.24
N LYS A 139 8.38 16.51 6.26
CA LYS A 139 9.05 16.60 7.56
C LYS A 139 8.06 16.21 8.63
N GLY A 140 8.45 15.31 9.52
CA GLY A 140 7.71 15.08 10.75
C GLY A 140 7.71 16.34 11.62
N PRO A 141 6.87 16.40 12.67
CA PRO A 141 6.87 17.50 13.64
C PRO A 141 8.20 17.62 14.40
N PHE A 142 9.06 16.65 14.23
CA PHE A 142 10.39 16.60 14.82
C PHE A 142 11.41 16.26 13.73
N ASP A 143 12.64 16.82 13.82
CA ASP A 143 13.79 16.36 13.04
C ASP A 143 14.16 14.96 13.53
N TRP A 144 13.47 13.97 13.00
CA TRP A 144 13.69 12.59 13.38
C TRP A 144 14.92 12.04 12.66
N PRO A 145 15.97 11.64 13.39
CA PRO A 145 16.98 10.79 12.78
C PRO A 145 16.28 9.50 12.36
N ALA A 146 16.51 9.10 11.14
CA ALA A 146 15.85 7.98 10.48
C ALA A 146 15.56 6.81 11.43
N LEU A 147 14.29 6.65 11.83
CA LEU A 147 13.67 5.39 12.25
C LEU A 147 14.38 4.57 13.36
N SER A 148 14.93 5.18 14.38
CA SER A 148 15.61 4.38 15.42
C SER A 148 14.79 4.12 16.68
N PHE A 149 13.75 4.88 16.97
CA PHE A 149 12.95 4.66 18.18
C PHE A 149 11.46 4.86 17.95
N GLY A 150 10.67 3.88 18.42
CA GLY A 150 9.22 3.99 18.45
C GLY A 150 8.49 3.77 17.14
N ALA A 151 9.11 3.11 16.16
CA ALA A 151 8.39 2.65 14.98
C ALA A 151 7.77 1.28 15.24
N ASP A 152 6.48 1.17 15.02
CA ASP A 152 5.75 -0.08 15.03
C ASP A 152 5.60 -0.62 13.61
N THR A 153 5.41 -1.93 13.49
CA THR A 153 5.25 -2.58 12.18
C THR A 153 3.84 -3.09 11.99
N LEU A 154 3.25 -2.77 10.86
CA LEU A 154 2.00 -3.34 10.38
C LEU A 154 2.35 -4.45 9.38
N ASP A 155 2.29 -5.71 9.78
CA ASP A 155 2.68 -6.84 8.92
C ASP A 155 4.05 -6.63 8.25
N GLY A 156 5.03 -6.15 9.01
CA GLY A 156 6.35 -5.80 8.51
C GLY A 156 6.46 -4.44 7.82
N THR A 157 5.44 -3.59 7.88
CA THR A 157 5.46 -2.20 7.40
C THR A 157 5.62 -1.23 8.57
N LEU A 158 6.33 -0.12 8.35
CA LEU A 158 6.67 0.83 9.41
C LEU A 158 5.56 1.85 9.66
N ASN A 159 5.13 1.97 10.91
CA ASN A 159 4.31 3.06 11.42
C ASN A 159 5.08 3.80 12.52
N ALA A 160 4.96 5.12 12.57
CA ALA A 160 5.46 5.90 13.69
C ALA A 160 4.55 5.72 14.92
N GLN A 161 5.14 5.60 16.07
CA GLN A 161 4.46 5.69 17.36
C GLN A 161 4.16 7.13 17.75
#